data_ab21574f5ddf7018f0f74c273f19ee0b
#
_entry.id   ab21574f5ddf7018f0f74c273f19ee0b
#
_cell.length_a   1.000
_cell.length_b   1.000
_cell.length_c   1.000
_cell.angle_alpha   90.00
_cell.angle_beta   90.00
_cell.angle_gamma   90.00
#
_symmetry.space_group_name_H-M   'P 1'
#
loop_
_entity.id
_entity.type
_entity.pdbx_description
1 polymer ?
#
loop_
_entity_poly.entity_id
_entity_poly.type
_entity_poly.pdbx_seq_one_letter_code
_entity_poly.pdbx_strand_id
1 'polypeptide(L)'
;MCALLHDNALTQYISEELKKDSVIDLKKDLSEEKTNLHCIYGEKNITKLPFKTDVSNVILYHHEHADGTGPFQKKWNEIPLFARIIHLADTIDIIGNSKESGNNSWNFICQFLLKNKDRLFDSECVN
;
A
#
# COMPACT_ATOMS: atom_id res chain seq x y z
N MET A 1 -5.70 -5.35 12.64
CA MET A 1 -4.27 -5.42 13.02
C MET A 1 -3.35 -5.31 11.80
N CYS A 2 -3.58 -6.05 10.69
CA CYS A 2 -2.75 -5.89 9.48
C CYS A 2 -2.69 -4.45 8.95
N ALA A 3 -3.80 -3.72 8.95
CA ALA A 3 -3.82 -2.32 8.53
C ALA A 3 -2.89 -1.40 9.34
N LEU A 4 -2.65 -1.70 10.62
CA LEU A 4 -1.68 -0.96 11.44
C LEU A 4 -0.23 -1.36 11.16
N LEU A 5 -0.02 -2.47 10.49
CA LEU A 5 1.30 -3.07 10.25
C LEU A 5 1.69 -3.08 8.78
N HIS A 6 0.86 -2.51 7.87
CA HIS A 6 1.13 -2.59 6.43
C HIS A 6 2.50 -1.98 6.07
N ASP A 7 2.87 -0.90 6.74
CA ASP A 7 4.15 -0.20 6.56
C ASP A 7 5.20 -0.52 7.64
N ASN A 8 5.06 -1.65 8.35
CA ASN A 8 5.94 -1.98 9.47
C ASN A 8 7.44 -2.04 9.13
N ALA A 9 7.77 -2.24 7.87
CA ALA A 9 9.16 -2.31 7.40
C ALA A 9 9.72 -0.99 6.87
N LEU A 10 8.93 0.09 6.75
CA LEU A 10 9.44 1.39 6.29
C LEU A 10 10.51 1.95 7.22
N THR A 11 10.29 1.88 8.52
CA THR A 11 11.27 2.34 9.53
C THR A 11 12.55 1.50 9.50
N GLN A 12 12.45 0.20 9.28
CA GLN A 12 13.60 -0.68 9.11
C GLN A 12 14.39 -0.30 7.86
N TYR A 13 13.70 -0.11 6.74
CA TYR A 13 14.32 0.31 5.48
C TYR A 13 15.06 1.64 5.62
N ILE A 14 14.41 2.66 6.19
CA ILE A 14 15.02 3.98 6.43
C ILE A 14 16.25 3.85 7.36
N SER A 15 16.15 3.03 8.41
CA SER A 15 17.26 2.79 9.34
C SER A 15 18.46 2.11 8.68
N GLU A 16 18.22 1.19 7.75
CA GLU A 16 19.29 0.50 7.01
C GLU A 16 19.97 1.44 6.01
N GLU A 17 19.21 2.30 5.33
CA GLU A 17 19.77 3.31 4.42
C GLU A 17 20.58 4.38 5.17
N LEU A 18 20.12 4.84 6.34
CA LEU A 18 20.87 5.78 7.19
C LEU A 18 22.23 5.22 7.64
N LYS A 19 22.34 3.92 7.83
CA LYS A 19 23.62 3.28 8.21
C LYS A 19 24.65 3.26 7.09
N LYS A 20 24.23 3.47 5.84
CA LYS A 20 25.12 3.46 4.67
C LYS A 20 25.82 4.82 4.41
N ASP A 21 25.70 5.79 5.34
CA ASP A 21 26.26 7.15 5.21
C ASP A 21 25.84 7.89 3.92
N SER A 22 24.75 7.49 3.29
CA SER A 22 24.20 8.16 2.12
C SER A 22 23.26 9.27 2.56
N VAL A 23 23.37 10.44 1.92
CA VAL A 23 22.38 11.50 2.06
C VAL A 23 21.05 10.97 1.52
N ILE A 24 20.08 10.75 2.41
CA ILE A 24 18.76 10.26 2.02
C ILE A 24 18.01 11.38 1.32
N ASP A 25 17.85 11.27 0.02
CA ASP A 25 16.83 12.01 -0.71
C ASP A 25 15.51 11.23 -0.62
N LEU A 26 14.69 11.56 0.39
CA LEU A 26 13.43 10.90 0.65
C LEU A 26 12.50 10.83 -0.57
N LYS A 27 12.58 11.84 -1.47
CA LYS A 27 11.76 11.83 -2.70
C LYS A 27 12.25 10.83 -3.74
N LYS A 28 13.56 10.62 -3.82
CA LYS A 28 14.20 9.69 -4.75
C LYS A 28 14.27 8.29 -4.17
N ASP A 29 14.44 8.17 -2.87
CA ASP A 29 14.61 6.91 -2.16
C ASP A 29 13.29 6.20 -1.87
N LEU A 30 12.15 6.89 -1.98
CA LEU A 30 10.79 6.32 -2.01
C LEU A 30 10.31 6.06 -3.46
N SER A 31 11.22 5.87 -4.43
CA SER A 31 10.86 5.45 -5.79
C SER A 31 10.19 4.07 -5.79
N GLU A 32 9.35 3.80 -6.79
CA GLU A 32 8.53 2.57 -6.88
C GLU A 32 9.31 1.27 -6.66
N GLU A 33 10.56 1.18 -7.12
CA GLU A 33 11.41 0.01 -6.94
C GLU A 33 11.75 -0.27 -5.46
N LYS A 34 11.89 0.78 -4.66
CA LYS A 34 12.21 0.70 -3.23
C LYS A 34 10.96 0.53 -2.37
N THR A 35 9.81 1.02 -2.84
CA THR A 35 8.51 0.81 -2.19
C THR A 35 8.16 -0.67 -2.09
N ASN A 36 8.55 -1.47 -3.08
CA ASN A 36 8.31 -2.91 -3.08
C ASN A 36 9.09 -3.66 -2.00
N LEU A 37 10.27 -3.16 -1.60
CA LEU A 37 11.08 -3.79 -0.56
C LEU A 37 10.39 -3.76 0.81
N HIS A 38 9.67 -2.69 1.16
CA HIS A 38 8.96 -2.66 2.45
C HIS A 38 7.82 -3.68 2.50
N CYS A 39 7.17 -3.97 1.36
CA CYS A 39 6.15 -5.02 1.27
C CYS A 39 6.77 -6.40 1.56
N ILE A 40 7.94 -6.70 0.97
CA ILE A 40 8.65 -7.98 1.15
C ILE A 40 9.12 -8.15 2.59
N TYR A 41 9.76 -7.12 3.16
CA TYR A 41 10.23 -7.17 4.55
C TYR A 41 9.07 -7.16 5.54
N GLY A 42 8.03 -6.38 5.25
CA GLY A 42 6.82 -6.31 6.06
C GLY A 42 6.12 -7.65 6.15
N GLU A 43 5.97 -8.35 5.04
CA GLU A 43 5.41 -9.71 4.99
C GLU A 43 6.24 -10.68 5.85
N LYS A 44 7.57 -10.67 5.72
CA LYS A 44 8.46 -11.48 6.58
C LYS A 44 8.30 -11.18 8.06
N ASN A 45 8.09 -9.92 8.41
CA ASN A 45 7.92 -9.53 9.81
C ASN A 45 6.62 -10.06 10.39
N ILE A 46 5.52 -9.97 9.65
CA ILE A 46 4.21 -10.41 10.15
C ILE A 46 4.09 -11.94 10.25
N THR A 47 4.81 -12.73 9.46
CA THR A 47 4.80 -14.20 9.57
C THR A 47 5.27 -14.70 10.93
N LYS A 48 5.99 -13.86 11.68
CA LYS A 48 6.47 -14.18 13.04
C LYS A 48 5.42 -13.87 14.13
N LEU A 49 4.31 -13.24 13.78
CA LEU A 49 3.27 -12.83 14.72
C LEU A 49 2.15 -13.88 14.78
N PRO A 50 1.57 -14.13 15.97
CA PRO A 50 0.52 -15.12 16.15
C PRO A 50 -0.85 -14.61 15.69
N PHE A 51 -1.07 -14.47 14.40
CA PHE A 51 -2.38 -14.14 13.87
C PHE A 51 -3.34 -15.35 13.97
N LYS A 52 -4.59 -15.07 14.32
CA LYS A 52 -5.65 -16.11 14.39
C LYS A 52 -6.22 -16.46 13.02
N THR A 53 -6.06 -15.57 12.04
CA THR A 53 -6.55 -15.73 10.66
C THR A 53 -5.36 -15.75 9.70
N ASP A 54 -5.53 -16.36 8.55
CA ASP A 54 -4.52 -16.31 7.50
C ASP A 54 -4.37 -14.85 7.00
N VAL A 55 -3.16 -14.34 7.12
CA VAL A 55 -2.76 -13.00 6.68
C VAL A 55 -1.68 -13.06 5.59
N SER A 56 -1.46 -14.25 5.02
CA SER A 56 -0.46 -14.47 3.99
C SER A 56 -0.68 -13.54 2.80
N ASN A 57 0.39 -12.92 2.35
CA ASN A 57 0.42 -11.99 1.22
C ASN A 57 -0.42 -10.70 1.39
N VAL A 58 -0.98 -10.44 2.56
CA VAL A 58 -1.74 -9.20 2.80
C VAL A 58 -0.82 -8.00 2.73
N ILE A 59 0.32 -8.06 3.43
CA ILE A 59 1.30 -6.96 3.40
C ILE A 59 2.09 -6.96 2.09
N LEU A 60 2.39 -8.13 1.54
CA LEU A 60 3.11 -8.23 0.28
C LEU A 60 2.37 -7.52 -0.87
N TYR A 61 1.04 -7.67 -0.94
CA TYR A 61 0.24 -7.20 -2.08
C TYR A 61 -0.62 -5.96 -1.79
N HIS A 62 -0.37 -5.22 -0.70
CA HIS A 62 -1.20 -4.06 -0.37
C HIS A 62 -1.03 -2.86 -1.31
N HIS A 63 -0.05 -2.86 -2.20
CA HIS A 63 0.12 -1.88 -3.29
C HIS A 63 -0.25 -2.42 -4.67
N GLU A 64 -0.81 -3.63 -4.75
CA GLU A 64 -1.26 -4.18 -6.02
C GLU A 64 -2.49 -3.46 -6.56
N HIS A 65 -2.58 -3.39 -7.89
CA HIS A 65 -3.72 -2.86 -8.61
C HIS A 65 -4.65 -3.99 -9.08
N ALA A 66 -5.95 -3.74 -9.09
CA ALA A 66 -6.95 -4.75 -9.47
C ALA A 66 -6.76 -5.28 -10.90
N ASP A 67 -6.23 -4.47 -11.81
CA ASP A 67 -5.97 -4.82 -13.21
C ASP A 67 -4.64 -5.57 -13.46
N GLY A 68 -3.80 -5.73 -12.43
CA GLY A 68 -2.50 -6.39 -12.52
C GLY A 68 -1.36 -5.49 -12.96
N THR A 69 -1.53 -4.16 -12.93
CA THR A 69 -0.46 -3.19 -13.22
C THR A 69 0.36 -2.81 -11.98
N GLY A 70 0.09 -3.44 -10.83
CA GLY A 70 0.81 -3.22 -9.58
C GLY A 70 2.22 -3.84 -9.56
N PRO A 71 2.95 -3.66 -8.45
CA PRO A 71 4.36 -4.01 -8.32
C PRO A 71 4.69 -5.49 -8.57
N PHE A 72 3.81 -6.40 -8.17
CA PHE A 72 3.98 -7.85 -8.31
C PHE A 72 3.11 -8.45 -9.41
N GLN A 73 2.38 -7.60 -10.17
CA GLN A 73 1.56 -7.95 -11.33
C GLN A 73 0.46 -8.98 -11.01
N LYS A 74 -0.11 -8.89 -9.81
CA LYS A 74 -1.23 -9.72 -9.37
C LYS A 74 -2.56 -9.07 -9.73
N LYS A 75 -3.50 -9.85 -10.24
CA LYS A 75 -4.86 -9.41 -10.51
C LYS A 75 -5.76 -9.53 -9.28
N TRP A 76 -6.88 -8.85 -9.29
CA TRP A 76 -7.81 -8.76 -8.16
C TRP A 76 -8.13 -10.10 -7.49
N ASN A 77 -8.29 -11.16 -8.26
CA ASN A 77 -8.62 -12.51 -7.76
C ASN A 77 -7.41 -13.24 -7.13
N GLU A 78 -6.19 -12.75 -7.33
CA GLU A 78 -4.96 -13.26 -6.72
C GLU A 78 -4.56 -12.45 -5.49
N ILE A 79 -5.16 -11.25 -5.29
CA ILE A 79 -4.86 -10.34 -4.19
C ILE A 79 -5.79 -10.64 -3.02
N PRO A 80 -5.28 -10.93 -1.81
CA PRO A 80 -6.13 -11.12 -0.63
C PRO A 80 -7.08 -9.94 -0.39
N LEU A 81 -8.30 -10.21 0.03
CA LEU A 81 -9.31 -9.17 0.29
C LEU A 81 -8.79 -8.07 1.23
N PHE A 82 -8.10 -8.45 2.30
CA PHE A 82 -7.55 -7.47 3.23
C PHE A 82 -6.49 -6.56 2.59
N ALA A 83 -5.68 -7.07 1.66
CA ALA A 83 -4.72 -6.25 0.91
C ALA A 83 -5.45 -5.22 0.02
N ARG A 84 -6.53 -5.63 -0.66
CA ARG A 84 -7.37 -4.74 -1.48
C ARG A 84 -8.02 -3.63 -0.65
N ILE A 85 -8.50 -3.96 0.56
CA ILE A 85 -9.09 -3.00 1.50
C ILE A 85 -8.02 -2.02 2.01
N ILE A 86 -6.82 -2.51 2.35
CA ILE A 86 -5.70 -1.66 2.81
C ILE A 86 -5.29 -0.69 1.70
N HIS A 87 -5.14 -1.16 0.46
CA HIS A 87 -4.82 -0.32 -0.70
C HIS A 87 -5.82 0.84 -0.88
N LEU A 88 -7.11 0.54 -0.77
CA LEU A 88 -8.18 1.53 -0.85
C LEU A 88 -8.08 2.56 0.29
N ALA A 89 -7.94 2.09 1.53
CA ALA A 89 -7.88 2.95 2.71
C ALA A 89 -6.65 3.86 2.70
N ASP A 90 -5.47 3.33 2.35
CA ASP A 90 -4.23 4.07 2.24
C ASP A 90 -4.32 5.15 1.15
N THR A 91 -4.88 4.82 0.00
CA THR A 91 -5.11 5.80 -1.07
C THR A 91 -6.04 6.93 -0.64
N ILE A 92 -7.11 6.63 0.10
CA ILE A 92 -8.03 7.64 0.64
C ILE A 92 -7.29 8.56 1.61
N ASP A 93 -6.45 8.02 2.48
CA ASP A 93 -5.67 8.79 3.45
C ASP A 93 -4.66 9.71 2.76
N ILE A 94 -3.93 9.19 1.78
CA ILE A 94 -2.97 9.97 0.97
C ILE A 94 -3.67 11.14 0.26
N ILE A 95 -4.81 10.89 -0.39
CA ILE A 95 -5.57 11.94 -1.09
C ILE A 95 -6.12 12.95 -0.09
N GLY A 96 -6.68 12.49 1.02
CA GLY A 96 -7.26 13.33 2.05
C GLY A 96 -6.24 14.25 2.74
N ASN A 97 -5.01 13.81 2.87
CA ASN A 97 -3.91 14.56 3.51
C ASN A 97 -3.07 15.38 2.52
N SER A 98 -3.29 15.26 1.20
CA SER A 98 -2.54 16.02 0.22
C SER A 98 -2.91 17.51 0.27
N LYS A 99 -1.90 18.38 0.52
CA LYS A 99 -2.07 19.84 0.57
C LYS A 99 -2.39 20.48 -0.79
N GLU A 100 -2.17 19.74 -1.88
CA GLU A 100 -2.36 20.23 -3.25
C GLU A 100 -3.81 20.16 -3.73
N SER A 101 -4.64 19.35 -3.09
CA SER A 101 -6.06 19.32 -3.39
C SER A 101 -6.78 20.39 -2.58
N GLY A 102 -6.88 21.61 -3.14
CA GLY A 102 -7.77 22.67 -2.63
C GLY A 102 -9.25 22.25 -2.59
N ASN A 103 -9.55 21.01 -2.89
CA ASN A 103 -10.81 20.30 -2.82
C ASN A 103 -10.66 19.00 -2.02
N ASN A 104 -10.34 19.10 -0.74
CA ASN A 104 -10.52 17.99 0.23
C ASN A 104 -12.01 17.63 0.39
N SER A 105 -12.80 17.76 -0.67
CA SER A 105 -14.20 17.38 -0.61
C SER A 105 -14.30 15.87 -0.79
N TRP A 106 -15.11 15.26 0.04
CA TRP A 106 -15.54 13.88 -0.07
C TRP A 106 -15.95 13.50 -1.50
N ASN A 107 -16.55 14.47 -2.23
CA ASN A 107 -16.90 14.33 -3.64
C ASN A 107 -15.70 14.04 -4.54
N PHE A 108 -14.55 14.70 -4.33
CA PHE A 108 -13.35 14.43 -5.11
C PHE A 108 -12.83 13.01 -4.88
N ILE A 109 -12.76 12.58 -3.62
CA ILE A 109 -12.34 11.22 -3.26
C ILE A 109 -13.28 10.20 -3.92
N CYS A 110 -14.60 10.36 -3.77
CA CYS A 110 -15.58 9.45 -4.38
C CYS A 110 -15.44 9.38 -5.90
N GLN A 111 -15.28 10.52 -6.57
CA GLN A 111 -15.07 10.56 -8.02
C GLN A 111 -13.77 9.87 -8.44
N PHE A 112 -12.69 10.07 -7.69
CA PHE A 112 -11.42 9.41 -7.95
C PHE A 112 -11.55 7.88 -7.82
N LEU A 113 -12.18 7.39 -6.76
CA LEU A 113 -12.39 5.97 -6.55
C LEU A 113 -13.26 5.35 -7.65
N LEU A 114 -14.38 5.98 -7.99
CA LEU A 114 -15.27 5.50 -9.05
C LEU A 114 -14.59 5.48 -10.43
N LYS A 115 -13.78 6.49 -10.73
CA LYS A 115 -13.02 6.55 -11.99
C LYS A 115 -11.96 5.47 -12.11
N ASN A 116 -11.41 5.01 -10.98
CA ASN A 116 -10.34 4.02 -10.93
C ASN A 116 -10.82 2.64 -10.49
N LYS A 117 -12.12 2.45 -10.36
CA LYS A 117 -12.76 1.17 -10.14
C LYS A 117 -12.37 0.18 -11.25
N ASP A 118 -12.18 -1.06 -10.92
CA ASP A 118 -11.73 -2.16 -11.80
C ASP A 118 -10.33 -1.97 -12.43
N ARG A 119 -9.67 -0.84 -12.18
CA ARG A 119 -8.29 -0.58 -12.58
C ARG A 119 -7.34 -0.61 -11.38
N LEU A 120 -7.40 0.40 -10.52
CA LEU A 120 -6.60 0.43 -9.28
C LEU A 120 -7.27 -0.36 -8.16
N PHE A 121 -8.59 -0.25 -8.05
CA PHE A 121 -9.36 -0.79 -6.94
C PHE A 121 -10.32 -1.87 -7.40
N ASP A 122 -10.50 -2.86 -6.55
CA ASP A 122 -11.55 -3.86 -6.73
C ASP A 122 -12.94 -3.23 -6.58
N SER A 123 -13.81 -3.55 -7.52
CA SER A 123 -15.19 -3.04 -7.52
C SER A 123 -16.01 -3.44 -6.29
N GLU A 124 -15.73 -4.58 -5.69
CA GLU A 124 -16.41 -5.01 -4.45
C GLU A 124 -16.03 -4.12 -3.25
N CYS A 125 -14.81 -3.55 -3.25
CA CYS A 125 -14.33 -2.67 -2.19
C CYS A 125 -14.82 -1.22 -2.36
N VAL A 126 -15.17 -0.78 -3.59
CA VAL A 126 -15.57 0.60 -3.90
C VAL A 126 -17.09 0.80 -3.82
N ASN A 127 -17.90 -0.26 -3.93
CA ASN A 127 -19.36 -0.18 -3.84
C ASN A 127 -19.83 -0.18 -2.38
#